data_17432b604fe72dbc8460aeabf7b51bbe
#
_entry.id   17432b604fe72dbc8460aeabf7b51bbe
#
_cell.length_a   1.000
_cell.length_b   1.000
_cell.length_c   1.000
_cell.angle_alpha   90.00
_cell.angle_beta   90.00
_cell.angle_gamma   90.00
#
_symmetry.space_group_name_H-M   'P 1'
#
loop_
_entity.id
_entity.type
_entity.pdbx_description
1 polymer ?
#
loop_
_entity_poly.entity_id
_entity_poly.type
_entity_poly.pdbx_seq_one_letter_code
_entity_poly.pdbx_strand_id
1 'polypeptide(L)'
;MRKKWKYYENKNKQEALKLQEKYGLNSLISEILANREITTENAEIFLNPNRHDFHDPFQMPDMEKAVQRILKAIENKEKTIIFGDYDVDGITSSTVLK
;
A
#
# COMPACT_ATOMS: atom_id res chain seq x y z
N MET A 1 22.78 27.84 6.64
CA MET A 1 22.81 27.15 5.30
C MET A 1 21.53 27.46 4.56
N ARG A 2 21.56 28.01 3.34
CA ARG A 2 20.37 28.17 2.50
C ARG A 2 20.02 26.80 1.88
N LYS A 3 18.82 26.28 2.16
CA LYS A 3 18.30 25.07 1.52
C LYS A 3 18.01 25.37 0.04
N LYS A 4 18.49 24.52 -0.87
CA LYS A 4 18.24 24.63 -2.31
C LYS A 4 17.16 23.63 -2.69
N TRP A 5 16.07 24.10 -3.32
CA TRP A 5 15.05 23.23 -3.89
C TRP A 5 15.61 22.47 -5.09
N LYS A 6 15.39 21.17 -5.10
CA LYS A 6 15.73 20.31 -6.24
C LYS A 6 14.43 19.69 -6.75
N TYR A 7 14.05 20.04 -7.96
CA TYR A 7 12.89 19.46 -8.61
C TYR A 7 13.25 18.10 -9.21
N TYR A 8 12.32 17.17 -9.13
CA TYR A 8 12.43 15.93 -9.87
C TYR A 8 12.31 16.22 -11.37
N GLU A 9 13.27 15.75 -12.15
CA GLU A 9 13.13 15.76 -13.60
C GLU A 9 12.06 14.73 -13.98
N ASN A 10 11.03 15.18 -14.69
CA ASN A 10 10.00 14.29 -15.20
C ASN A 10 10.61 13.42 -16.31
N LYS A 11 10.94 12.18 -15.95
CA LYS A 11 11.54 11.21 -16.85
C LYS A 11 10.54 10.61 -17.85
N ASN A 12 9.25 10.75 -17.61
CA ASN A 12 8.21 10.08 -18.39
C ASN A 12 7.06 11.01 -18.78
N LYS A 13 7.42 12.11 -19.47
CA LYS A 13 6.45 13.13 -19.94
C LYS A 13 5.34 12.54 -20.82
N GLN A 14 5.70 11.54 -21.65
CA GLN A 14 4.72 10.90 -22.53
C GLN A 14 3.66 10.15 -21.75
N GLU A 15 4.05 9.43 -20.70
CA GLU A 15 3.10 8.72 -19.84
C GLU A 15 2.23 9.69 -19.02
N ALA A 16 2.78 10.80 -18.56
CA ALA A 16 2.00 11.84 -17.90
C ALA A 16 0.90 12.41 -18.83
N LEU A 17 1.21 12.64 -20.11
CA LEU A 17 0.22 13.09 -21.09
C LEU A 17 -0.88 12.05 -21.33
N LYS A 18 -0.52 10.77 -21.46
CA LYS A 18 -1.50 9.69 -21.60
C LYS A 18 -2.43 9.56 -20.37
N LEU A 19 -1.87 9.68 -19.17
CA LEU A 19 -2.64 9.67 -17.91
C LEU A 19 -3.61 10.85 -17.85
N GLN A 20 -3.15 12.03 -18.24
CA GLN A 20 -3.98 13.23 -18.32
C GLN A 20 -5.15 13.05 -19.30
N GLU A 21 -4.88 12.55 -20.48
CA GLU A 21 -5.88 12.35 -21.53
C GLU A 21 -6.88 11.26 -21.14
N LYS A 22 -6.40 10.10 -20.65
CA LYS A 22 -7.26 8.94 -20.36
C LYS A 22 -8.14 9.15 -19.14
N TYR A 23 -7.61 9.79 -18.09
CA TYR A 23 -8.30 9.92 -16.80
C TYR A 23 -8.79 11.34 -16.48
N GLY A 24 -8.59 12.29 -17.38
CA GLY A 24 -9.01 13.68 -17.16
C GLY A 24 -8.26 14.38 -16.02
N LEU A 25 -7.05 13.94 -15.71
CA LEU A 25 -6.24 14.47 -14.61
C LEU A 25 -5.59 15.80 -15.00
N ASN A 26 -5.34 16.67 -14.00
CA ASN A 26 -4.52 17.84 -14.27
C ASN A 26 -3.04 17.45 -14.47
N SER A 27 -2.27 18.34 -15.13
CA SER A 27 -0.88 18.07 -15.49
C SER A 27 0.00 17.73 -14.28
N LEU A 28 -0.18 18.42 -13.16
CA LEU A 28 0.64 18.20 -11.96
C LEU A 28 0.43 16.79 -11.37
N ILE A 29 -0.81 16.35 -11.26
CA ILE A 29 -1.12 15.01 -10.75
C ILE A 29 -0.59 13.95 -11.71
N SER A 30 -0.80 14.12 -13.02
CA SER A 30 -0.30 13.19 -14.04
C SER A 30 1.22 13.06 -14.02
N GLU A 31 1.95 14.16 -13.82
CA GLU A 31 3.40 14.15 -13.66
C GLU A 31 3.85 13.43 -12.38
N ILE A 32 3.14 13.65 -11.26
CA ILE A 32 3.44 12.96 -10.00
C ILE A 32 3.23 11.45 -10.14
N LEU A 33 2.14 11.04 -10.78
CA LEU A 33 1.85 9.62 -11.01
C LEU A 33 2.91 8.98 -11.92
N ALA A 34 3.22 9.62 -13.05
CA ALA A 34 4.24 9.13 -13.98
C ALA A 34 5.64 9.04 -13.33
N ASN A 35 5.99 9.99 -12.47
CA ASN A 35 7.24 9.95 -11.70
C ASN A 35 7.28 8.84 -10.64
N ARG A 36 6.13 8.31 -10.25
CA ARG A 36 5.97 7.15 -9.37
C ARG A 36 5.78 5.85 -10.12
N GLU A 37 6.07 5.85 -11.41
CA GLU A 37 5.94 4.68 -12.29
C GLU A 37 4.50 4.15 -12.41
N ILE A 38 3.51 5.01 -12.10
CA ILE A 38 2.11 4.72 -12.39
C ILE A 38 1.89 4.97 -13.88
N THR A 39 1.47 3.93 -14.58
CA THR A 39 1.19 3.94 -16.01
C THR A 39 -0.31 3.92 -16.28
N THR A 40 -0.71 4.16 -17.52
CA THR A 40 -2.11 4.03 -17.95
C THR A 40 -2.69 2.62 -17.77
N GLU A 41 -1.83 1.60 -17.58
CA GLU A 41 -2.24 0.22 -17.36
C GLU A 41 -2.62 -0.06 -15.91
N ASN A 42 -1.88 0.53 -14.94
CA ASN A 42 -2.09 0.30 -13.51
C ASN A 42 -2.76 1.48 -12.78
N ALA A 43 -2.96 2.60 -13.46
CA ALA A 43 -3.55 3.80 -12.84
C ALA A 43 -4.98 3.60 -12.35
N GLU A 44 -5.78 2.73 -12.99
CA GLU A 44 -7.16 2.47 -12.57
C GLU A 44 -7.20 1.91 -11.15
N ILE A 45 -6.42 0.88 -10.87
CA ILE A 45 -6.33 0.25 -9.55
C ILE A 45 -5.78 1.24 -8.51
N PHE A 46 -4.84 2.08 -8.91
CA PHE A 46 -4.24 3.08 -8.01
C PHE A 46 -5.21 4.21 -7.66
N LEU A 47 -5.99 4.69 -8.65
CA LEU A 47 -6.92 5.81 -8.48
C LEU A 47 -8.25 5.39 -7.83
N ASN A 48 -8.71 4.17 -8.13
CA ASN A 48 -9.99 3.63 -7.69
C ASN A 48 -9.84 2.24 -7.04
N PRO A 49 -9.04 2.12 -5.96
CA PRO A 49 -8.79 0.82 -5.34
C PRO A 49 -10.08 0.22 -4.77
N ASN A 50 -10.25 -1.06 -4.95
CA ASN A 50 -11.36 -1.81 -4.38
C ASN A 50 -10.88 -3.10 -3.70
N ARG A 51 -11.78 -3.81 -2.99
CA ARG A 51 -11.41 -5.02 -2.22
C ARG A 51 -10.88 -6.16 -3.09
N HIS A 52 -11.25 -6.22 -4.36
CA HIS A 52 -10.78 -7.26 -5.28
C HIS A 52 -9.34 -7.06 -5.74
N ASP A 53 -8.80 -5.85 -5.52
CA ASP A 53 -7.41 -5.52 -5.87
C ASP A 53 -6.41 -5.88 -4.75
N PHE A 54 -6.91 -6.37 -3.61
CA PHE A 54 -6.04 -6.82 -2.53
C PHE A 54 -5.36 -8.14 -2.89
N HIS A 55 -4.07 -8.19 -2.61
CA HIS A 55 -3.34 -9.45 -2.72
C HIS A 55 -3.80 -10.44 -1.66
N ASP A 56 -3.77 -11.73 -2.02
CA ASP A 56 -4.02 -12.79 -1.06
C ASP A 56 -2.96 -12.72 0.06
N PRO A 57 -3.38 -12.57 1.34
CA PRO A 57 -2.45 -12.49 2.46
C PRO A 57 -1.57 -13.73 2.61
N PHE A 58 -1.99 -14.89 2.11
CA PHE A 58 -1.19 -16.11 2.12
C PHE A 58 -0.01 -16.10 1.13
N GLN A 59 0.08 -15.10 0.25
CA GLN A 59 1.29 -14.84 -0.55
C GLN A 59 2.44 -14.26 0.30
N MET A 60 2.15 -13.77 1.50
CA MET A 60 3.17 -13.29 2.42
C MET A 60 3.99 -14.47 2.96
N PRO A 61 5.34 -14.38 2.95
CA PRO A 61 6.17 -15.43 3.51
C PRO A 61 5.80 -15.78 4.95
N ASP A 62 5.76 -17.06 5.25
CA ASP A 62 5.43 -17.62 6.57
C ASP A 62 4.02 -17.33 7.11
N MET A 63 3.11 -16.73 6.33
CA MET A 63 1.73 -16.47 6.76
C MET A 63 1.02 -17.75 7.20
N GLU A 64 1.12 -18.83 6.41
CA GLU A 64 0.53 -20.13 6.76
C GLU A 64 1.02 -20.64 8.11
N LYS A 65 2.34 -20.58 8.37
CA LYS A 65 2.91 -20.99 9.64
C LYS A 65 2.41 -20.15 10.82
N ALA A 66 2.30 -18.82 10.62
CA ALA A 66 1.80 -17.92 11.64
C ALA A 66 0.33 -18.24 11.98
N VAL A 67 -0.51 -18.43 10.97
CA VAL A 67 -1.91 -18.80 11.14
C VAL A 67 -2.04 -20.12 11.88
N GLN A 68 -1.33 -21.16 11.46
CA GLN A 68 -1.36 -22.48 12.11
C GLN A 68 -0.87 -22.41 13.56
N ARG A 69 0.14 -21.59 13.84
CA ARG A 69 0.64 -21.39 15.22
C ARG A 69 -0.40 -20.72 16.12
N ILE A 70 -1.10 -19.73 15.60
CA ILE A 70 -2.16 -19.03 16.34
C ILE A 70 -3.34 -19.98 16.60
N LEU A 71 -3.80 -20.71 15.60
CA LEU A 71 -4.89 -21.68 15.74
C LEU A 71 -4.56 -22.74 16.79
N LYS A 72 -3.33 -23.27 16.78
CA LYS A 72 -2.87 -24.22 17.81
C LYS A 72 -2.84 -23.60 19.22
N ALA A 73 -2.46 -22.33 19.34
CA ALA A 73 -2.49 -21.64 20.63
C ALA A 73 -3.92 -21.50 21.18
N ILE A 74 -4.87 -21.17 20.30
CA ILE A 74 -6.29 -21.08 20.66
C ILE A 74 -6.83 -22.44 21.10
N GLU A 75 -6.55 -23.50 20.32
CA GLU A 75 -6.99 -24.87 20.55
C GLU A 75 -6.49 -25.40 21.92
N ASN A 76 -5.22 -25.14 22.23
CA ASN A 76 -4.57 -25.53 23.46
C ASN A 76 -4.83 -24.57 24.63
N LYS A 77 -5.59 -23.49 24.42
CA LYS A 77 -5.84 -22.43 25.42
C LYS A 77 -4.53 -21.84 25.99
N GLU A 78 -3.54 -21.67 25.13
CA GLU A 78 -2.27 -21.08 25.52
C GLU A 78 -2.45 -19.60 25.85
N LYS A 79 -1.69 -19.11 26.83
CA LYS A 79 -1.68 -17.68 27.15
C LYS A 79 -1.03 -16.89 26.02
N THR A 80 -1.81 -16.09 25.33
CA THR A 80 -1.38 -15.26 24.20
C THR A 80 -1.35 -13.80 24.63
N ILE A 81 -0.34 -13.06 24.19
CA ILE A 81 -0.20 -11.63 24.40
C ILE A 81 -0.14 -10.96 23.03
N ILE A 82 -1.00 -9.95 22.82
CA ILE A 82 -0.95 -9.10 21.64
C ILE A 82 -0.15 -7.85 22.00
N PHE A 83 0.94 -7.62 21.30
CA PHE A 83 1.79 -6.46 21.50
C PHE A 83 1.75 -5.59 20.23
N GLY A 84 1.21 -4.39 20.36
CA GLY A 84 1.14 -3.38 19.28
C GLY A 84 1.91 -2.13 19.64
N ASP A 85 2.39 -1.40 18.63
CA ASP A 85 2.99 -0.10 18.82
C ASP A 85 1.93 0.96 19.15
N TYR A 86 2.36 2.14 19.57
CA TYR A 86 1.49 3.24 20.00
C TYR A 86 0.91 4.05 18.83
N ASP A 87 1.33 3.81 17.61
CA ASP A 87 0.78 4.47 16.42
C ASP A 87 -0.59 3.92 16.02
N VAL A 88 -1.21 4.53 15.01
CA VAL A 88 -2.55 4.14 14.54
C VAL A 88 -2.58 2.70 14.07
N ASP A 89 -1.54 2.24 13.38
CA ASP A 89 -1.48 0.89 12.83
C ASP A 89 -1.36 -0.16 13.94
N GLY A 90 -0.51 0.10 14.95
CA GLY A 90 -0.38 -0.78 16.11
C GLY A 90 -1.66 -0.87 16.95
N ILE A 91 -2.34 0.27 17.19
CA ILE A 91 -3.58 0.31 17.96
C ILE A 91 -4.72 -0.41 17.21
N THR A 92 -4.88 -0.13 15.91
CA THR A 92 -5.94 -0.75 15.11
C THR A 92 -5.71 -2.23 14.89
N SER A 93 -4.49 -2.67 14.60
CA SER A 93 -4.13 -4.08 14.45
C SER A 93 -4.37 -4.86 15.75
N SER A 94 -3.95 -4.31 16.89
CA SER A 94 -4.19 -4.92 18.20
C SER A 94 -5.68 -5.05 18.52
N THR A 95 -6.48 -4.07 18.09
CA THR A 95 -7.94 -4.09 18.31
C THR A 95 -8.63 -5.16 17.46
N VAL A 96 -8.16 -5.37 16.21
CA VAL A 96 -8.71 -6.41 15.34
C VAL A 96 -8.40 -7.81 15.85
N LEU A 97 -7.21 -8.00 16.44
CA LEU A 97 -6.78 -9.31 16.96
C LEU A 97 -7.36 -9.67 18.34
N LYS A 98 -7.91 -8.71 19.08
CA LYS A 98 -8.50 -8.90 20.40
C LYS A 98 -9.93 -9.45 20.33
#